data_d6b90fa72faa6ba64326a0fbbfb9f9fa
#
_entry.id   d6b90fa72faa6ba64326a0fbbfb9f9fa
#
_cell.length_a   1.000
_cell.length_b   1.000
_cell.length_c   1.000
_cell.angle_alpha   90.00
_cell.angle_beta   90.00
_cell.angle_gamma   90.00
#
_symmetry.space_group_name_H-M   'P 1'
#
loop_
_entity.id
_entity.type
_entity.pdbx_description
1 polymer ?
#
loop_
_entity_poly.entity_id
_entity_poly.type
_entity_poly.pdbx_seq_one_letter_code
_entity_poly.pdbx_strand_id
1 'polypeptide(L)'
;MNSQEVKDYAIECGADLVGIANIERFAGAPLQSDPLQVMPEAKSMVVVGFRVFRGFYRGIEEGTLFQNYSSMGYAAINHVQMPMMLWKFARMFEDEGYEAIPFPNEFAWCAMNTGTGELKKDWSRPVAPGKAAPDVFIHMRIAAYCAGLGEIGWSKVFLNPTYGPRVRYGALLTEAELEPDPLVEPGTICDRCMCCVKECSGKAISATESVKVTVAGKQLEWGKLDEYKCSLAFQGGRDDVAPDGEEKGTAPGYADYRAKPTAFNPFIASPGPRYEYGRALEGARGCVRACMIHLEQQGKLKNKFKAPFRRRKPWKLEAE
;
A
#
# COMPACT_ATOMS: atom_id res chain seq x y z
N MET A 1 18.73 -23.30 4.16
CA MET A 1 18.79 -21.82 4.31
C MET A 1 18.25 -21.44 5.68
N ASN A 2 18.95 -20.58 6.40
CA ASN A 2 18.56 -20.15 7.75
C ASN A 2 17.69 -18.89 7.67
N SER A 3 16.53 -18.87 8.35
CA SER A 3 15.60 -17.73 8.33
C SER A 3 16.19 -16.43 8.86
N GLN A 4 17.11 -16.50 9.85
CA GLN A 4 17.75 -15.30 10.37
C GLN A 4 18.76 -14.72 9.37
N GLU A 5 19.54 -15.57 8.70
CA GLU A 5 20.49 -15.16 7.65
C GLU A 5 19.75 -14.49 6.48
N VAL A 6 18.59 -15.05 6.08
CA VAL A 6 17.73 -14.47 5.06
C VAL A 6 17.26 -13.06 5.46
N LYS A 7 16.85 -12.88 6.73
CA LYS A 7 16.44 -11.57 7.24
C LYS A 7 17.59 -10.57 7.29
N ASP A 8 18.74 -11.01 7.79
CA ASP A 8 19.92 -10.15 7.91
C ASP A 8 20.39 -9.69 6.53
N TYR A 9 20.40 -10.57 5.54
CA TYR A 9 20.75 -10.22 4.18
C TYR A 9 19.72 -9.31 3.51
N ALA A 10 18.42 -9.47 3.80
CA ALA A 10 17.39 -8.54 3.31
C ALA A 10 17.63 -7.11 3.83
N ILE A 11 18.00 -6.97 5.11
CA ILE A 11 18.37 -5.67 5.70
C ILE A 11 19.65 -5.12 5.06
N GLU A 12 20.67 -5.96 4.85
CA GLU A 12 21.91 -5.57 4.16
C GLU A 12 21.64 -5.10 2.72
N CYS A 13 20.70 -5.74 2.02
CA CYS A 13 20.25 -5.33 0.70
C CYS A 13 19.50 -3.99 0.69
N GLY A 14 19.12 -3.45 1.85
CA GLY A 14 18.53 -2.12 2.00
C GLY A 14 17.06 -2.09 2.41
N ALA A 15 16.47 -3.22 2.83
CA ALA A 15 15.16 -3.22 3.47
C ALA A 15 15.21 -2.58 4.87
N ASP A 16 14.17 -1.86 5.27
CA ASP A 16 14.02 -1.37 6.65
C ASP A 16 13.28 -2.37 7.55
N LEU A 17 12.53 -3.28 6.96
CA LEU A 17 11.77 -4.34 7.62
C LEU A 17 11.81 -5.61 6.77
N VAL A 18 11.77 -6.74 7.45
CA VAL A 18 11.63 -8.05 6.82
C VAL A 18 10.81 -8.96 7.72
N GLY A 19 9.97 -9.78 7.13
CA GLY A 19 9.20 -10.81 7.80
C GLY A 19 8.96 -11.99 6.88
N ILE A 20 8.74 -13.16 7.46
CA ILE A 20 8.56 -14.41 6.75
C ILE A 20 7.18 -14.97 7.04
N ALA A 21 6.45 -15.34 6.00
CA ALA A 21 5.19 -16.07 6.08
C ALA A 21 5.38 -17.50 5.55
N ASN A 22 4.80 -18.48 6.24
CA ASN A 22 4.54 -19.77 5.66
C ASN A 22 3.42 -19.63 4.61
N ILE A 23 3.52 -20.34 3.49
CA ILE A 23 2.56 -20.25 2.38
C ILE A 23 1.13 -20.66 2.79
N GLU A 24 0.98 -21.54 3.76
CA GLU A 24 -0.31 -21.98 4.29
C GLU A 24 -1.15 -20.84 4.86
N ARG A 25 -0.52 -19.73 5.28
CA ARG A 25 -1.22 -18.53 5.75
C ARG A 25 -2.04 -17.83 4.67
N PHE A 26 -1.80 -18.19 3.40
CA PHE A 26 -2.55 -17.68 2.24
C PHE A 26 -3.71 -18.62 1.84
N ALA A 27 -3.94 -19.71 2.58
CA ALA A 27 -5.04 -20.64 2.30
C ALA A 27 -6.38 -19.89 2.25
N GLY A 28 -7.18 -20.17 1.20
CA GLY A 28 -8.45 -19.50 0.95
C GLY A 28 -8.31 -18.14 0.24
N ALA A 29 -7.12 -17.75 -0.21
CA ALA A 29 -6.94 -16.57 -1.04
C ALA A 29 -7.80 -16.69 -2.34
N PRO A 30 -8.39 -15.58 -2.81
CA PRO A 30 -9.02 -15.57 -4.13
C PRO A 30 -8.03 -16.03 -5.21
N LEU A 31 -8.51 -16.79 -6.19
CA LEU A 31 -7.67 -17.37 -7.25
C LEU A 31 -6.69 -16.37 -7.87
N GLN A 32 -7.16 -15.14 -8.10
CA GLN A 32 -6.34 -14.07 -8.72
C GLN A 32 -5.30 -13.47 -7.76
N SER A 33 -5.33 -13.85 -6.47
CA SER A 33 -4.38 -13.37 -5.44
C SER A 33 -3.69 -14.51 -4.70
N ASP A 34 -3.84 -15.74 -5.18
CA ASP A 34 -3.26 -16.94 -4.61
C ASP A 34 -1.81 -17.11 -5.10
N PRO A 35 -0.80 -17.02 -4.23
CA PRO A 35 0.60 -17.20 -4.63
C PRO A 35 0.90 -18.58 -5.23
N LEU A 36 0.13 -19.62 -4.89
CA LEU A 36 0.28 -20.97 -5.46
C LEU A 36 -0.14 -21.05 -6.93
N GLN A 37 -0.82 -20.03 -7.46
CA GLN A 37 -1.05 -19.92 -8.92
C GLN A 37 0.24 -19.55 -9.68
N VAL A 38 1.18 -18.91 -9.00
CA VAL A 38 2.47 -18.49 -9.58
C VAL A 38 3.52 -19.59 -9.39
N MET A 39 3.63 -20.11 -8.18
CA MET A 39 4.57 -21.17 -7.80
C MET A 39 3.86 -22.21 -6.93
N PRO A 40 3.36 -23.31 -7.51
CA PRO A 40 2.67 -24.37 -6.76
C PRO A 40 3.52 -25.01 -5.65
N GLU A 41 4.84 -25.03 -5.83
CA GLU A 41 5.81 -25.62 -4.92
C GLU A 41 6.25 -24.66 -3.80
N ALA A 42 5.79 -23.40 -3.83
CA ALA A 42 6.17 -22.40 -2.84
C ALA A 42 5.88 -22.88 -1.41
N LYS A 43 6.81 -22.61 -0.50
CA LYS A 43 6.69 -22.89 0.94
C LYS A 43 6.70 -21.64 1.78
N SER A 44 7.40 -20.61 1.32
CA SER A 44 7.56 -19.37 2.07
C SER A 44 7.38 -18.12 1.20
N MET A 45 6.91 -17.06 1.84
CA MET A 45 6.92 -15.71 1.28
C MET A 45 7.69 -14.79 2.22
N VAL A 46 8.79 -14.21 1.74
CA VAL A 46 9.55 -13.21 2.47
C VAL A 46 9.04 -11.84 2.07
N VAL A 47 8.56 -11.07 3.04
CA VAL A 47 8.01 -9.72 2.80
C VAL A 47 8.99 -8.68 3.34
N VAL A 48 9.36 -7.74 2.49
CA VAL A 48 10.26 -6.64 2.80
C VAL A 48 9.51 -5.32 2.87
N GLY A 49 9.96 -4.42 3.74
CA GLY A 49 9.34 -3.12 3.91
C GLY A 49 10.36 -1.98 3.81
N PHE A 50 9.93 -0.90 3.17
CA PHE A 50 10.71 0.33 3.01
C PHE A 50 9.98 1.48 3.68
N ARG A 51 10.63 2.16 4.64
CA ARG A 51 10.01 3.27 5.34
C ARG A 51 9.86 4.47 4.41
N VAL A 52 8.71 5.10 4.50
CA VAL A 52 8.47 6.42 3.93
C VAL A 52 8.91 7.46 4.95
N PHE A 53 9.89 8.28 4.62
CA PHE A 53 10.42 9.26 5.56
C PHE A 53 9.36 10.29 5.95
N ARG A 54 9.28 10.61 7.24
CA ARG A 54 8.33 11.60 7.76
C ARG A 54 8.48 12.97 7.08
N GLY A 55 9.68 13.30 6.66
CA GLY A 55 9.97 14.53 5.92
C GLY A 55 9.23 14.65 4.59
N PHE A 56 8.91 13.52 3.93
CA PHE A 56 8.16 13.55 2.66
C PHE A 56 6.73 14.07 2.81
N TYR A 57 6.17 14.01 4.02
CA TYR A 57 4.84 14.54 4.33
C TYR A 57 4.87 16.02 4.75
N ARG A 58 6.04 16.55 5.11
CA ARG A 58 6.17 17.91 5.64
C ARG A 58 5.67 18.97 4.66
N GLY A 59 6.08 18.87 3.40
CA GLY A 59 5.67 19.81 2.37
C GLY A 59 4.18 19.80 2.10
N ILE A 60 3.49 18.68 2.32
CA ILE A 60 2.04 18.58 2.22
C ILE A 60 1.39 19.36 3.37
N GLU A 61 1.86 19.18 4.60
CA GLU A 61 1.34 19.92 5.76
C GLU A 61 1.63 21.43 5.69
N GLU A 62 2.73 21.83 5.07
CA GLU A 62 3.05 23.24 4.85
C GLU A 62 2.37 23.83 3.61
N GLY A 63 1.78 22.99 2.73
CA GLY A 63 1.16 23.43 1.48
C GLY A 63 2.16 23.92 0.42
N THR A 64 3.42 23.48 0.50
CA THR A 64 4.51 24.04 -0.30
C THR A 64 5.29 23.02 -1.15
N LEU A 65 5.19 21.71 -0.84
CA LEU A 65 5.96 20.69 -1.55
C LEU A 65 5.20 19.35 -1.58
N PHE A 66 4.21 19.23 -2.43
CA PHE A 66 3.39 18.02 -2.58
C PHE A 66 4.15 16.91 -3.32
N GLN A 67 4.94 17.28 -4.31
CA GLN A 67 5.66 16.35 -5.19
C GLN A 67 6.66 15.47 -4.43
N ASN A 68 7.18 15.91 -3.30
CA ASN A 68 8.20 15.16 -2.58
C ASN A 68 7.69 13.78 -2.11
N TYR A 69 6.44 13.68 -1.69
CA TYR A 69 5.85 12.38 -1.37
C TYR A 69 5.68 11.51 -2.61
N SER A 70 5.13 12.04 -3.69
CA SER A 70 4.88 11.25 -4.91
C SER A 70 6.17 10.80 -5.58
N SER A 71 7.21 11.64 -5.61
CA SER A 71 8.50 11.29 -6.22
C SER A 71 9.34 10.39 -5.32
N MET A 72 9.62 10.81 -4.08
CA MET A 72 10.55 10.11 -3.20
C MET A 72 9.87 9.05 -2.32
N GLY A 73 8.68 9.36 -1.79
CA GLY A 73 7.95 8.47 -0.89
C GLY A 73 7.10 7.42 -1.61
N TYR A 74 6.91 7.56 -2.90
CA TYR A 74 6.13 6.62 -3.72
C TYR A 74 6.97 6.06 -4.87
N ALA A 75 7.29 6.87 -5.88
CA ALA A 75 7.94 6.41 -7.09
C ALA A 75 9.35 5.84 -6.84
N ALA A 76 10.21 6.59 -6.16
CA ALA A 76 11.58 6.14 -5.90
C ALA A 76 11.62 4.83 -5.09
N ILE A 77 10.70 4.65 -4.13
CA ILE A 77 10.64 3.40 -3.36
C ILE A 77 10.11 2.26 -4.22
N ASN A 78 8.94 2.43 -4.86
CA ASN A 78 8.27 1.32 -5.54
C ASN A 78 8.97 0.88 -6.83
N HIS A 79 9.56 1.82 -7.59
CA HIS A 79 10.04 1.55 -8.94
C HIS A 79 11.56 1.60 -9.09
N VAL A 80 12.28 1.97 -8.04
CA VAL A 80 13.73 1.98 -8.05
C VAL A 80 14.30 1.14 -6.91
N GLN A 81 14.11 1.56 -5.67
CA GLN A 81 14.77 0.89 -4.54
C GLN A 81 14.27 -0.54 -4.33
N MET A 82 12.96 -0.74 -4.34
CA MET A 82 12.37 -2.04 -4.08
C MET A 82 12.69 -3.07 -5.17
N PRO A 83 12.51 -2.82 -6.47
CA PRO A 83 12.93 -3.74 -7.51
C PRO A 83 14.42 -4.05 -7.47
N MET A 84 15.29 -3.05 -7.30
CA MET A 84 16.74 -3.26 -7.23
C MET A 84 17.16 -4.07 -6.01
N MET A 85 16.53 -3.82 -4.87
CA MET A 85 16.75 -4.61 -3.66
C MET A 85 16.29 -6.04 -3.83
N LEU A 86 15.06 -6.26 -4.32
CA LEU A 86 14.51 -7.59 -4.53
C LEU A 86 15.32 -8.41 -5.54
N TRP A 87 15.79 -7.77 -6.61
CA TRP A 87 16.67 -8.41 -7.59
C TRP A 87 18.01 -8.86 -6.97
N LYS A 88 18.62 -8.00 -6.14
CA LYS A 88 19.83 -8.38 -5.39
C LYS A 88 19.54 -9.49 -4.38
N PHE A 89 18.40 -9.41 -3.69
CA PHE A 89 18.01 -10.34 -2.65
C PHE A 89 17.69 -11.74 -3.21
N ALA A 90 17.04 -11.82 -4.37
CA ALA A 90 16.71 -13.10 -5.01
C ALA A 90 17.94 -13.95 -5.34
N ARG A 91 19.09 -13.33 -5.62
CA ARG A 91 20.35 -14.05 -5.90
C ARG A 91 20.74 -14.99 -4.78
N MET A 92 20.55 -14.59 -3.51
CA MET A 92 20.86 -15.44 -2.37
C MET A 92 20.15 -16.78 -2.44
N PHE A 93 18.91 -16.79 -2.92
CA PHE A 93 18.12 -18.02 -3.05
C PHE A 93 18.62 -18.87 -4.22
N GLU A 94 18.85 -18.26 -5.37
CA GLU A 94 19.35 -18.97 -6.55
C GLU A 94 20.77 -19.50 -6.35
N ASP A 95 21.64 -18.79 -5.64
CA ASP A 95 22.99 -19.26 -5.28
C ASP A 95 22.94 -20.50 -4.36
N GLU A 96 21.88 -20.65 -3.56
CA GLU A 96 21.60 -21.82 -2.72
C GLU A 96 20.75 -22.90 -3.45
N GLY A 97 20.41 -22.67 -4.72
CA GLY A 97 19.67 -23.62 -5.56
C GLY A 97 18.15 -23.59 -5.39
N TYR A 98 17.60 -22.53 -4.82
CA TYR A 98 16.16 -22.33 -4.69
C TYR A 98 15.65 -21.34 -5.71
N GLU A 99 14.50 -21.61 -6.30
CA GLU A 99 13.80 -20.61 -7.13
C GLU A 99 13.18 -19.52 -6.25
N ALA A 100 13.28 -18.27 -6.72
CA ALA A 100 12.75 -17.11 -5.99
C ALA A 100 12.10 -16.11 -6.95
N ILE A 101 10.84 -15.78 -6.69
CA ILE A 101 10.05 -14.86 -7.53
C ILE A 101 9.82 -13.55 -6.78
N PRO A 102 10.48 -12.45 -7.20
CA PRO A 102 10.27 -11.14 -6.59
C PRO A 102 8.98 -10.49 -7.06
N PHE A 103 8.23 -9.91 -6.12
CA PHE A 103 7.04 -9.09 -6.35
C PHE A 103 7.29 -7.67 -5.82
N PRO A 104 7.69 -6.73 -6.67
CA PRO A 104 7.70 -5.32 -6.28
C PRO A 104 6.27 -4.80 -6.09
N ASN A 105 6.13 -3.63 -5.47
CA ASN A 105 4.82 -2.99 -5.28
C ASN A 105 4.37 -2.31 -6.58
N GLU A 106 4.04 -3.10 -7.56
CA GLU A 106 3.54 -2.67 -8.86
C GLU A 106 2.09 -3.11 -9.08
N PHE A 107 1.45 -2.51 -10.06
CA PHE A 107 0.13 -2.93 -10.49
C PHE A 107 0.26 -4.10 -11.48
N ALA A 108 -0.41 -5.19 -11.18
CA ALA A 108 -0.50 -6.31 -12.09
C ALA A 108 -1.19 -5.90 -13.41
N TRP A 109 -0.69 -6.43 -14.52
CA TRP A 109 -1.29 -6.28 -15.84
C TRP A 109 -2.51 -7.19 -16.02
N CYS A 110 -3.17 -7.56 -14.94
CA CYS A 110 -4.27 -8.49 -14.98
C CYS A 110 -5.54 -7.89 -15.58
N ALA A 111 -6.29 -8.75 -16.24
CA ALA A 111 -7.58 -8.42 -16.82
C ALA A 111 -8.70 -8.24 -15.79
N MET A 112 -8.43 -8.46 -14.52
CA MET A 112 -9.44 -8.36 -13.48
C MET A 112 -9.60 -6.95 -12.99
N ASN A 113 -10.85 -6.55 -12.74
CA ASN A 113 -11.12 -5.44 -11.87
C ASN A 113 -10.84 -5.88 -10.43
N THR A 114 -9.78 -5.36 -9.81
CA THR A 114 -9.36 -5.72 -8.46
C THR A 114 -10.38 -5.37 -7.38
N GLY A 115 -11.35 -4.48 -7.68
CA GLY A 115 -12.43 -4.12 -6.76
C GLY A 115 -13.62 -5.08 -6.81
N THR A 116 -13.95 -5.63 -7.98
CA THR A 116 -15.12 -6.51 -8.17
C THR A 116 -14.75 -7.97 -8.41
N GLY A 117 -13.51 -8.27 -8.78
CA GLY A 117 -13.07 -9.59 -9.19
C GLY A 117 -13.58 -10.03 -10.58
N GLU A 118 -14.26 -9.15 -11.32
CA GLU A 118 -14.75 -9.43 -12.65
C GLU A 118 -13.66 -9.33 -13.71
N LEU A 119 -13.66 -10.26 -14.66
CA LEU A 119 -12.73 -10.24 -15.81
C LEU A 119 -13.10 -9.11 -16.76
N LYS A 120 -12.13 -8.32 -17.17
CA LYS A 120 -12.28 -7.34 -18.23
C LYS A 120 -12.37 -8.05 -19.59
N LYS A 121 -13.31 -7.64 -20.44
CA LYS A 121 -13.63 -8.34 -21.68
C LYS A 121 -12.49 -8.53 -22.66
N ASP A 122 -11.60 -7.58 -22.74
CA ASP A 122 -10.64 -7.46 -23.88
C ASP A 122 -9.17 -7.74 -23.50
N TRP A 123 -8.93 -8.17 -22.26
CA TRP A 123 -7.57 -8.40 -21.78
C TRP A 123 -7.27 -9.90 -21.60
N SER A 124 -6.32 -10.24 -20.75
CA SER A 124 -5.86 -11.61 -20.56
C SER A 124 -6.97 -12.58 -20.09
N ARG A 125 -6.81 -13.84 -20.40
CA ARG A 125 -7.68 -14.93 -20.01
C ARG A 125 -6.86 -16.01 -19.32
N PRO A 126 -7.46 -16.81 -18.44
CA PRO A 126 -6.82 -18.00 -17.92
C PRO A 126 -6.31 -18.89 -19.04
N VAL A 127 -5.09 -19.39 -18.92
CA VAL A 127 -4.49 -20.28 -19.93
C VAL A 127 -5.05 -21.69 -19.87
N ALA A 128 -5.70 -22.06 -18.76
CA ALA A 128 -6.38 -23.34 -18.57
C ALA A 128 -7.49 -23.21 -17.50
N PRO A 129 -8.46 -24.12 -17.49
CA PRO A 129 -9.47 -24.19 -16.43
C PRO A 129 -8.82 -24.26 -15.02
N GLY A 130 -9.33 -23.50 -14.09
CA GLY A 130 -8.82 -23.46 -12.70
C GLY A 130 -7.54 -22.63 -12.50
N LYS A 131 -6.97 -22.02 -13.54
CA LYS A 131 -5.86 -21.08 -13.44
C LYS A 131 -6.36 -19.64 -13.32
N ALA A 132 -5.61 -18.82 -12.59
CA ALA A 132 -5.81 -17.38 -12.59
C ALA A 132 -5.51 -16.78 -13.97
N ALA A 133 -6.12 -15.63 -14.28
CA ALA A 133 -5.70 -14.85 -15.45
C ALA A 133 -4.32 -14.22 -15.18
N PRO A 134 -3.43 -14.12 -16.19
CA PRO A 134 -2.22 -13.32 -16.04
C PRO A 134 -2.57 -11.83 -15.85
N ASP A 135 -1.93 -11.09 -14.94
CA ASP A 135 -0.98 -11.55 -13.91
C ASP A 135 -1.70 -11.76 -12.58
N VAL A 136 -1.18 -12.68 -11.77
CA VAL A 136 -1.61 -12.85 -10.37
C VAL A 136 -1.18 -11.63 -9.55
N PHE A 137 -2.09 -11.11 -8.75
CA PHE A 137 -1.87 -9.93 -7.92
C PHE A 137 -1.68 -10.31 -6.45
N ILE A 138 -0.45 -10.24 -5.95
CA ILE A 138 -0.19 -10.43 -4.52
C ILE A 138 -0.58 -9.18 -3.74
N HIS A 139 -1.58 -9.32 -2.87
CA HIS A 139 -2.06 -8.22 -2.04
C HIS A 139 -1.06 -7.92 -0.91
N MET A 140 -0.17 -6.95 -1.12
CA MET A 140 0.98 -6.66 -0.24
C MET A 140 0.62 -6.41 1.24
N ARG A 141 -0.57 -5.87 1.54
CA ARG A 141 -1.01 -5.70 2.94
C ARG A 141 -1.35 -7.03 3.61
N ILE A 142 -1.95 -7.96 2.86
CA ILE A 142 -2.20 -9.32 3.33
C ILE A 142 -0.87 -10.07 3.49
N ALA A 143 0.02 -9.99 2.51
CA ALA A 143 1.35 -10.57 2.60
C ALA A 143 2.12 -10.06 3.81
N ALA A 144 2.13 -8.74 4.04
CA ALA A 144 2.78 -8.12 5.20
C ALA A 144 2.15 -8.56 6.54
N TYR A 145 0.82 -8.77 6.58
CA TYR A 145 0.15 -9.34 7.75
C TYR A 145 0.59 -10.80 7.98
N CYS A 146 0.53 -11.63 6.94
CA CYS A 146 0.95 -13.02 7.01
C CYS A 146 2.41 -13.19 7.43
N ALA A 147 3.26 -12.22 7.10
CA ALA A 147 4.67 -12.18 7.48
C ALA A 147 4.92 -11.52 8.87
N GLY A 148 3.87 -11.25 9.66
CA GLY A 148 4.01 -10.73 11.02
C GLY A 148 4.48 -9.27 11.12
N LEU A 149 4.45 -8.50 10.04
CA LEU A 149 5.00 -7.13 10.02
C LEU A 149 4.09 -6.08 10.65
N GLY A 150 2.85 -6.44 11.00
CA GLY A 150 1.89 -5.53 11.60
C GLY A 150 0.45 -5.91 11.31
N GLU A 151 -0.45 -4.93 11.24
CA GLU A 151 -1.88 -5.14 11.01
C GLU A 151 -2.49 -4.15 10.02
N ILE A 152 -3.67 -4.46 9.51
CA ILE A 152 -4.45 -3.54 8.68
C ILE A 152 -5.32 -2.69 9.60
N GLY A 153 -5.11 -1.36 9.59
CA GLY A 153 -5.91 -0.42 10.37
C GLY A 153 -7.27 -0.11 9.74
N TRP A 154 -8.13 0.63 10.48
CA TRP A 154 -9.48 0.98 10.03
C TRP A 154 -9.52 1.65 8.65
N SER A 155 -8.52 2.43 8.29
CA SER A 155 -8.41 3.06 6.97
C SER A 155 -8.00 2.13 5.82
N LYS A 156 -7.93 0.82 6.03
CA LYS A 156 -7.33 -0.16 5.10
C LYS A 156 -5.82 0.06 4.87
N VAL A 157 -5.19 1.01 5.58
CA VAL A 157 -3.74 1.21 5.56
C VAL A 157 -3.07 0.21 6.48
N PHE A 158 -1.95 -0.36 6.04
CA PHE A 158 -1.17 -1.26 6.87
C PHE A 158 -0.36 -0.49 7.92
N LEU A 159 -0.36 -0.97 9.15
CA LEU A 159 0.31 -0.36 10.28
C LEU A 159 1.41 -1.28 10.81
N ASN A 160 2.62 -0.75 10.87
CA ASN A 160 3.78 -1.43 11.43
C ASN A 160 4.12 -0.84 12.81
N PRO A 161 4.52 -1.64 13.80
CA PRO A 161 4.82 -1.13 15.15
C PRO A 161 6.03 -0.19 15.20
N THR A 162 6.91 -0.20 14.19
CA THR A 162 8.08 0.69 14.16
C THR A 162 7.77 2.00 13.47
N TYR A 163 7.16 1.95 12.28
CA TYR A 163 6.99 3.12 11.41
C TYR A 163 5.52 3.55 11.24
N GLY A 164 4.58 2.85 11.86
CA GLY A 164 3.14 3.12 11.68
C GLY A 164 2.70 2.91 10.23
N PRO A 165 1.95 3.86 9.65
CA PRO A 165 1.46 3.77 8.27
C PRO A 165 2.52 4.10 7.19
N ARG A 166 3.76 4.37 7.59
CA ARG A 166 4.81 4.91 6.72
C ARG A 166 5.72 3.81 6.16
N VAL A 167 5.14 2.79 5.54
CA VAL A 167 5.91 1.69 4.92
C VAL A 167 5.32 1.32 3.56
N ARG A 168 6.19 0.97 2.64
CA ARG A 168 5.90 0.31 1.37
C ARG A 168 6.42 -1.11 1.42
N TYR A 169 5.67 -2.04 0.86
CA TYR A 169 5.99 -3.47 0.93
C TYR A 169 6.20 -4.06 -0.45
N GLY A 170 7.16 -4.97 -0.55
CA GLY A 170 7.34 -5.91 -1.62
C GLY A 170 7.51 -7.31 -1.04
N ALA A 171 7.51 -8.33 -1.88
CA ALA A 171 7.61 -9.70 -1.45
C ALA A 171 8.51 -10.52 -2.37
N LEU A 172 8.99 -11.65 -1.86
CA LEU A 172 9.70 -12.69 -2.60
C LEU A 172 9.06 -14.01 -2.24
N LEU A 173 8.59 -14.75 -3.24
CA LEU A 173 8.02 -16.09 -3.11
C LEU A 173 9.10 -17.13 -3.41
N THR A 174 9.18 -18.21 -2.62
CA THR A 174 10.20 -19.24 -2.79
C THR A 174 9.72 -20.61 -2.33
N GLU A 175 10.32 -21.66 -2.88
CA GLU A 175 10.18 -23.05 -2.41
C GLU A 175 11.05 -23.36 -1.18
N ALA A 176 11.99 -22.47 -0.80
CA ALA A 176 12.75 -22.62 0.42
C ALA A 176 11.83 -22.62 1.64
N GLU A 177 11.97 -23.62 2.50
CA GLU A 177 11.22 -23.69 3.75
C GLU A 177 11.91 -22.83 4.82
N LEU A 178 11.22 -21.78 5.24
CA LEU A 178 11.72 -20.80 6.20
C LEU A 178 10.79 -20.74 7.41
N GLU A 179 11.37 -20.50 8.61
CA GLU A 179 10.61 -20.32 9.84
C GLU A 179 9.78 -19.04 9.77
N PRO A 180 8.44 -19.10 9.92
CA PRO A 180 7.59 -17.94 9.80
C PRO A 180 7.62 -17.07 11.07
N ASP A 181 7.51 -15.75 10.89
CA ASP A 181 7.37 -14.82 12.00
C ASP A 181 6.00 -14.92 12.67
N PRO A 182 5.89 -14.62 13.97
CA PRO A 182 4.61 -14.61 14.67
C PRO A 182 3.71 -13.49 14.14
N LEU A 183 2.41 -13.78 14.03
CA LEU A 183 1.42 -12.79 13.61
C LEU A 183 1.21 -11.72 14.68
N VAL A 184 0.97 -10.49 14.25
CA VAL A 184 0.51 -9.43 15.12
C VAL A 184 -1.01 -9.55 15.30
N GLU A 185 -1.47 -9.59 16.55
CA GLU A 185 -2.91 -9.67 16.84
C GLU A 185 -3.61 -8.39 16.38
N PRO A 186 -4.74 -8.52 15.65
CA PRO A 186 -5.54 -7.37 15.22
C PRO A 186 -5.99 -6.50 16.41
N GLY A 187 -5.87 -5.18 16.27
CA GLY A 187 -6.19 -4.22 17.33
C GLY A 187 -5.02 -3.85 18.24
N THR A 188 -3.84 -4.44 18.04
CA THR A 188 -2.64 -4.10 18.81
C THR A 188 -2.15 -2.68 18.55
N ILE A 189 -2.21 -2.24 17.30
CA ILE A 189 -1.70 -0.92 16.87
C ILE A 189 -2.88 0.03 16.63
N CYS A 190 -3.88 -0.40 15.88
CA CYS A 190 -5.08 0.38 15.56
C CYS A 190 -6.11 0.31 16.68
N ASP A 191 -6.25 1.38 17.43
CA ASP A 191 -7.25 1.53 18.52
C ASP A 191 -8.62 2.04 18.01
N ARG A 192 -8.83 2.10 16.71
CA ARG A 192 -10.06 2.62 16.06
C ARG A 192 -10.43 4.03 16.49
N CYS A 193 -9.46 4.91 16.68
CA CYS A 193 -9.67 6.31 17.07
C CYS A 193 -10.46 7.15 16.04
N MET A 194 -10.70 6.63 14.85
CA MET A 194 -11.42 7.26 13.73
C MET A 194 -10.80 8.57 13.21
N CYS A 195 -9.58 8.90 13.62
CA CYS A 195 -8.86 10.08 13.10
C CYS A 195 -8.68 10.01 11.58
N CYS A 196 -8.44 8.81 11.04
CA CYS A 196 -8.33 8.58 9.59
C CYS A 196 -9.63 8.86 8.83
N VAL A 197 -10.79 8.59 9.43
CA VAL A 197 -12.10 8.88 8.86
C VAL A 197 -12.35 10.39 8.83
N LYS A 198 -12.11 11.06 9.95
CA LYS A 198 -12.33 12.51 10.10
C LYS A 198 -11.46 13.33 9.15
N GLU A 199 -10.25 12.89 8.92
CA GLU A 199 -9.24 13.59 8.12
C GLU A 199 -9.14 13.08 6.68
N CYS A 200 -10.05 12.21 6.26
CA CYS A 200 -10.10 11.76 4.88
C CYS A 200 -10.61 12.88 3.97
N SER A 201 -9.75 13.44 3.13
CA SER A 201 -10.10 14.52 2.21
C SER A 201 -11.19 14.13 1.21
N GLY A 202 -11.18 12.88 0.74
CA GLY A 202 -12.20 12.34 -0.14
C GLY A 202 -13.45 11.83 0.58
N LYS A 203 -13.51 11.88 1.94
CA LYS A 203 -14.60 11.28 2.74
C LYS A 203 -14.91 9.83 2.29
N ALA A 204 -13.86 9.10 1.93
CA ALA A 204 -13.95 7.81 1.28
C ALA A 204 -14.01 6.64 2.28
N ILE A 205 -13.73 6.86 3.56
CA ILE A 205 -13.67 5.81 4.58
C ILE A 205 -14.94 5.85 5.41
N SER A 206 -15.72 4.76 5.41
CA SER A 206 -16.91 4.64 6.25
C SER A 206 -16.55 4.59 7.73
N ALA A 207 -17.33 5.28 8.55
CA ALA A 207 -17.23 5.22 10.00
C ALA A 207 -18.00 4.01 10.59
N THR A 208 -19.01 3.50 9.87
CA THR A 208 -19.99 2.53 10.37
C THR A 208 -19.99 1.20 9.62
N GLU A 209 -19.73 1.23 8.31
CA GLU A 209 -19.66 0.01 7.50
C GLU A 209 -18.22 -0.53 7.46
N SER A 210 -18.07 -1.84 7.57
CA SER A 210 -16.78 -2.50 7.54
C SER A 210 -16.73 -3.67 6.56
N VAL A 211 -15.51 -4.02 6.17
CA VAL A 211 -15.20 -5.25 5.44
C VAL A 211 -14.47 -6.18 6.39
N LYS A 212 -14.89 -7.43 6.45
CA LYS A 212 -14.30 -8.50 7.27
C LYS A 212 -13.77 -9.59 6.37
N VAL A 213 -12.56 -10.03 6.63
CA VAL A 213 -11.93 -11.17 5.93
C VAL A 213 -11.20 -12.05 6.94
N THR A 214 -11.16 -13.35 6.66
CA THR A 214 -10.35 -14.28 7.47
C THR A 214 -9.04 -14.54 6.74
N VAL A 215 -7.91 -14.31 7.42
CA VAL A 215 -6.57 -14.54 6.89
C VAL A 215 -5.74 -15.24 7.97
N ALA A 216 -5.07 -16.31 7.64
CA ALA A 216 -4.24 -17.09 8.57
C ALA A 216 -4.99 -17.44 9.89
N GLY A 217 -6.28 -17.79 9.79
CA GLY A 217 -7.12 -18.10 10.94
C GLY A 217 -7.58 -16.92 11.79
N LYS A 218 -7.21 -15.68 11.43
CA LYS A 218 -7.60 -14.45 12.16
C LYS A 218 -8.60 -13.63 11.36
N GLN A 219 -9.56 -13.01 12.04
CA GLN A 219 -10.51 -12.10 11.43
C GLN A 219 -9.90 -10.69 11.37
N LEU A 220 -9.67 -10.21 10.16
CA LEU A 220 -9.24 -8.83 9.89
C LEU A 220 -10.47 -7.99 9.56
N GLU A 221 -10.47 -6.73 10.01
CA GLU A 221 -11.57 -5.81 9.77
C GLU A 221 -11.06 -4.39 9.52
N TRP A 222 -11.62 -3.75 8.50
CA TRP A 222 -11.37 -2.32 8.19
C TRP A 222 -12.64 -1.65 7.69
N GLY A 223 -12.68 -0.33 7.78
CA GLY A 223 -13.81 0.47 7.28
C GLY A 223 -13.97 0.31 5.77
N LYS A 224 -15.22 0.17 5.32
CA LYS A 224 -15.53 0.12 3.90
C LYS A 224 -14.98 1.38 3.21
N LEU A 225 -14.24 1.16 2.14
CA LEU A 225 -13.58 2.23 1.38
C LEU A 225 -14.30 2.44 0.05
N ASP A 226 -14.71 3.67 -0.21
CA ASP A 226 -15.07 4.13 -1.55
C ASP A 226 -13.76 4.39 -2.32
N GLU A 227 -13.36 3.42 -3.14
CA GLU A 227 -12.08 3.46 -3.84
C GLU A 227 -12.03 4.56 -4.90
N TYR A 228 -13.17 4.90 -5.50
CA TYR A 228 -13.28 6.00 -6.46
C TYR A 228 -12.98 7.34 -5.77
N LYS A 229 -13.72 7.69 -4.72
CA LYS A 229 -13.48 8.91 -3.95
C LYS A 229 -12.07 8.97 -3.37
N CYS A 230 -11.60 7.82 -2.91
CA CYS A 230 -10.24 7.68 -2.39
C CYS A 230 -9.20 8.01 -3.46
N SER A 231 -9.34 7.46 -4.66
CA SER A 231 -8.44 7.68 -5.78
C SER A 231 -8.52 9.10 -6.30
N LEU A 232 -9.73 9.63 -6.47
CA LEU A 232 -9.95 11.00 -6.91
C LEU A 232 -9.25 12.01 -6.00
N ALA A 233 -9.49 11.93 -4.69
CA ALA A 233 -8.82 12.80 -3.71
C ALA A 233 -7.30 12.62 -3.71
N PHE A 234 -6.80 11.38 -3.88
CA PHE A 234 -5.37 11.12 -3.98
C PHE A 234 -4.72 11.82 -5.17
N GLN A 235 -5.43 11.99 -6.23
CA GLN A 235 -4.97 12.63 -7.45
C GLN A 235 -5.27 14.14 -7.48
N GLY A 236 -5.83 14.69 -6.40
CA GLY A 236 -6.17 16.10 -6.28
C GLY A 236 -7.49 16.50 -6.93
N GLY A 237 -8.31 15.53 -7.32
CA GLY A 237 -9.64 15.79 -7.88
C GLY A 237 -10.69 16.15 -6.82
N ARG A 238 -11.86 16.57 -7.28
CA ARG A 238 -13.02 16.95 -6.47
C ARG A 238 -14.24 16.13 -6.84
N ASP A 239 -15.07 15.78 -5.85
CA ASP A 239 -16.33 15.04 -6.05
C ASP A 239 -17.35 15.81 -6.90
N ASP A 240 -17.37 17.15 -6.74
CA ASP A 240 -18.31 18.05 -7.40
C ASP A 240 -17.89 18.42 -8.83
N VAL A 241 -16.71 17.99 -9.26
CA VAL A 241 -16.21 18.09 -10.62
C VAL A 241 -16.07 16.69 -11.17
N ALA A 242 -17.15 15.92 -11.17
CA ALA A 242 -17.18 14.68 -11.91
C ALA A 242 -16.94 14.96 -13.39
N PRO A 243 -16.08 14.21 -14.07
CA PRO A 243 -15.99 14.30 -15.53
C PRO A 243 -17.40 14.15 -16.11
N ASP A 244 -17.72 15.00 -17.07
CA ASP A 244 -19.04 15.01 -17.73
C ASP A 244 -19.47 13.59 -18.06
N GLY A 245 -20.57 13.17 -17.52
CA GLY A 245 -21.43 11.98 -17.55
C GLY A 245 -21.04 10.73 -18.34
N GLU A 246 -20.26 10.83 -19.37
CA GLU A 246 -19.85 9.68 -20.20
C GLU A 246 -18.56 9.00 -19.71
N GLU A 247 -17.78 9.65 -18.86
CA GLU A 247 -16.49 9.12 -18.42
C GLU A 247 -16.45 8.71 -16.93
N LYS A 248 -17.58 8.48 -16.30
CA LYS A 248 -17.65 7.92 -14.92
C LYS A 248 -16.94 6.56 -14.76
N GLY A 249 -16.40 6.02 -15.80
CA GLY A 249 -15.65 4.77 -15.82
C GLY A 249 -14.21 4.89 -16.31
N THR A 250 -13.78 6.03 -16.78
CA THR A 250 -12.39 6.24 -17.13
C THR A 250 -11.58 6.33 -15.83
N ALA A 251 -10.49 5.59 -15.84
CA ALA A 251 -9.64 5.44 -14.69
C ALA A 251 -9.50 6.78 -13.95
N PRO A 252 -9.67 6.80 -12.62
CA PRO A 252 -9.37 7.97 -11.82
C PRO A 252 -7.87 8.26 -11.94
N GLY A 253 -7.45 8.85 -13.01
CA GLY A 253 -6.06 9.06 -13.37
C GLY A 253 -5.80 10.48 -13.79
N TYR A 254 -6.85 11.18 -14.08
CA TYR A 254 -6.78 12.57 -14.47
C TYR A 254 -7.63 13.36 -13.50
N ALA A 255 -7.00 13.92 -12.48
CA ALA A 255 -7.59 15.09 -11.86
C ALA A 255 -7.92 16.03 -13.02
N ASP A 256 -9.19 16.36 -13.18
CA ASP A 256 -9.58 17.30 -14.23
C ASP A 256 -8.72 18.55 -14.06
N TYR A 257 -7.90 18.87 -15.07
CA TYR A 257 -7.07 20.06 -15.05
C TYR A 257 -7.90 21.35 -14.92
N ARG A 258 -9.23 21.25 -15.13
CA ARG A 258 -10.21 22.31 -14.89
C ARG A 258 -10.71 22.34 -13.45
N ALA A 259 -10.38 21.32 -12.64
CA ALA A 259 -10.77 21.31 -11.24
C ALA A 259 -10.18 22.52 -10.51
N LYS A 260 -11.02 23.24 -9.78
CA LYS A 260 -10.54 24.35 -8.96
C LYS A 260 -9.65 23.85 -7.82
N PRO A 261 -8.60 24.59 -7.45
CA PRO A 261 -7.81 24.27 -6.28
C PRO A 261 -8.67 24.05 -5.04
N THR A 262 -8.27 23.11 -4.19
CA THR A 262 -8.91 22.86 -2.91
C THR A 262 -7.96 23.15 -1.76
N ALA A 263 -8.47 23.22 -0.54
CA ALA A 263 -7.64 23.38 0.65
C ALA A 263 -6.65 22.21 0.89
N PHE A 264 -6.90 21.05 0.27
CA PHE A 264 -6.02 19.88 0.34
C PHE A 264 -5.09 19.75 -0.86
N ASN A 265 -5.50 20.30 -2.00
CA ASN A 265 -4.70 20.39 -3.18
C ASN A 265 -4.88 21.77 -3.80
N PRO A 266 -4.00 22.71 -3.48
CA PRO A 266 -4.04 24.06 -4.02
C PRO A 266 -3.55 24.13 -5.48
N PHE A 267 -3.14 23.02 -6.08
CA PHE A 267 -2.77 22.99 -7.47
C PHE A 267 -3.98 22.83 -8.37
N ILE A 268 -3.98 23.50 -9.48
CA ILE A 268 -4.71 23.05 -10.65
C ILE A 268 -4.02 21.78 -11.12
N ALA A 269 -4.77 20.73 -11.32
CA ALA A 269 -4.22 19.45 -11.75
C ALA A 269 -3.36 19.64 -13.00
N SER A 270 -2.16 19.10 -12.96
CA SER A 270 -1.25 19.18 -14.10
C SER A 270 -1.84 18.41 -15.28
N PRO A 271 -1.91 18.99 -16.47
CA PRO A 271 -2.37 18.29 -17.66
C PRO A 271 -1.41 17.15 -18.02
N GLY A 272 -1.91 15.94 -17.91
CA GLY A 272 -1.24 14.74 -18.34
C GLY A 272 -0.20 14.18 -17.39
N PRO A 273 0.01 12.86 -17.47
CA PRO A 273 1.03 12.20 -16.66
C PRO A 273 2.40 12.50 -17.27
N ARG A 274 3.17 13.30 -16.62
CA ARG A 274 4.59 13.34 -16.97
C ARG A 274 5.28 12.03 -16.60
N TYR A 275 4.78 11.39 -15.55
CA TYR A 275 5.08 10.01 -15.15
C TYR A 275 3.84 9.51 -14.40
N GLU A 276 3.54 8.22 -14.46
CA GLU A 276 2.45 7.61 -13.67
C GLU A 276 2.52 7.93 -12.18
N TYR A 277 3.68 8.28 -11.70
CA TYR A 277 4.02 8.59 -10.32
C TYR A 277 3.63 10.00 -9.85
N GLY A 278 3.43 10.93 -10.76
CA GLY A 278 3.05 12.31 -10.46
C GLY A 278 1.61 12.49 -10.03
N ARG A 279 0.82 11.42 -10.02
CA ARG A 279 -0.63 11.47 -9.74
C ARG A 279 -0.97 11.56 -8.25
N ALA A 280 -0.03 11.34 -7.36
CA ALA A 280 -0.24 11.46 -5.92
C ALA A 280 -0.15 12.93 -5.46
N LEU A 281 -0.96 13.82 -6.03
CA LEU A 281 -0.86 15.26 -5.81
C LEU A 281 -1.14 15.67 -4.37
N GLU A 282 -2.12 15.05 -3.71
CA GLU A 282 -2.34 15.27 -2.28
C GLU A 282 -1.31 14.52 -1.42
N GLY A 283 -0.57 13.58 -2.04
CA GLY A 283 0.41 12.76 -1.35
C GLY A 283 -0.24 11.76 -0.40
N ALA A 284 0.41 11.53 0.73
CA ALA A 284 -0.09 10.62 1.77
C ALA A 284 -1.23 11.25 2.55
N ARG A 285 -2.32 11.44 1.96
CA ARG A 285 -3.64 11.88 2.45
C ARG A 285 -3.79 12.11 3.94
N GLY A 286 -4.81 12.83 4.30
CA GLY A 286 -5.21 13.07 5.68
C GLY A 286 -5.28 11.81 6.54
N CYS A 287 -5.77 10.69 6.01
CA CYS A 287 -5.87 9.41 6.74
C CYS A 287 -4.50 8.87 7.18
N VAL A 288 -3.47 8.88 6.33
CA VAL A 288 -2.12 8.41 6.69
C VAL A 288 -1.47 9.36 7.67
N ARG A 289 -1.51 10.66 7.42
CA ARG A 289 -0.93 11.68 8.31
C ARG A 289 -1.61 11.71 9.67
N ALA A 290 -2.94 11.62 9.70
CA ALA A 290 -3.70 11.59 10.96
C ALA A 290 -3.36 10.34 11.80
N CYS A 291 -3.26 9.18 11.17
CA CYS A 291 -2.87 7.95 11.86
C CYS A 291 -1.42 8.04 12.39
N MET A 292 -0.49 8.53 11.57
CA MET A 292 0.90 8.73 11.99
C MET A 292 0.99 9.64 13.22
N ILE A 293 0.32 10.79 13.19
CA ILE A 293 0.32 11.76 14.29
C ILE A 293 -0.27 11.14 15.55
N HIS A 294 -1.41 10.45 15.43
CA HIS A 294 -2.07 9.79 16.56
C HIS A 294 -1.16 8.73 17.22
N LEU A 295 -0.55 7.87 16.44
CA LEU A 295 0.36 6.83 16.95
C LEU A 295 1.64 7.42 17.56
N GLU A 296 2.19 8.49 16.98
CA GLU A 296 3.33 9.23 17.55
C GLU A 296 2.96 9.85 18.92
N GLN A 297 1.78 10.49 19.03
CA GLN A 297 1.29 11.10 20.26
C GLN A 297 1.05 10.07 21.37
N GLN A 298 0.56 8.89 21.01
CA GLN A 298 0.39 7.79 21.97
C GLN A 298 1.70 7.07 22.34
N GLY A 299 2.81 7.43 21.70
CA GLY A 299 4.09 6.78 21.95
C GLY A 299 4.19 5.33 21.47
N LYS A 300 3.23 4.85 20.67
CA LYS A 300 3.16 3.46 20.19
C LYS A 300 4.23 3.07 19.18
N LEU A 301 4.84 4.04 18.49
CA LEU A 301 5.84 3.76 17.47
C LEU A 301 7.24 3.61 18.04
N LYS A 302 7.98 2.60 17.59
CA LYS A 302 9.40 2.42 17.95
C LYS A 302 10.30 3.50 17.37
N ASN A 303 10.01 3.98 16.14
CA ASN A 303 10.73 5.08 15.51
C ASN A 303 10.32 6.42 16.11
N LYS A 304 11.18 6.99 16.95
CA LYS A 304 10.94 8.23 17.67
C LYS A 304 11.57 9.43 16.98
N PHE A 305 10.93 10.59 17.12
CA PHE A 305 11.44 11.86 16.60
C PHE A 305 11.66 12.86 17.76
N LYS A 306 12.65 13.73 17.61
CA LYS A 306 12.96 14.77 18.63
C LYS A 306 11.85 15.82 18.75
N ALA A 307 11.09 16.06 17.68
CA ALA A 307 9.99 17.01 17.67
C ALA A 307 8.71 16.36 17.14
N PRO A 308 7.53 16.75 17.64
CA PRO A 308 6.26 16.28 17.11
C PRO A 308 6.10 16.68 15.64
N PHE A 309 5.34 15.89 14.88
CA PHE A 309 5.01 16.26 13.52
C PHE A 309 4.07 17.46 13.54
N ARG A 310 4.51 18.57 12.92
CA ARG A 310 3.70 19.76 12.83
C ARG A 310 2.54 19.50 11.86
N ARG A 311 1.33 19.65 12.38
CA ARG A 311 0.10 19.57 11.62
C ARG A 311 -0.50 20.96 11.48
N ARG A 312 -0.76 21.37 10.27
CA ARG A 312 -1.60 22.54 10.00
C ARG A 312 -3.06 22.16 9.92
N LYS A 313 -3.95 23.10 10.24
CA LYS A 313 -5.37 23.03 9.90
C LYS A 313 -5.48 23.08 8.37
N PRO A 314 -6.57 22.53 7.80
CA PRO A 314 -6.83 22.66 6.37
C PRO A 314 -6.63 24.10 5.92
N TRP A 315 -5.92 24.28 4.81
CA TRP A 315 -5.73 25.63 4.26
C TRP A 315 -7.07 26.15 3.76
N LYS A 316 -7.35 27.39 4.05
CA LYS A 316 -8.43 28.11 3.41
C LYS A 316 -7.80 28.87 2.24
N LEU A 317 -8.27 28.59 1.05
CA LEU A 317 -8.03 29.45 -0.10
C LEU A 317 -8.92 30.68 0.13
N GLU A 318 -8.31 31.87 0.18
CA GLU A 318 -9.08 33.11 0.17
C GLU A 318 -9.83 33.18 -1.16
N ALA A 319 -11.12 33.49 -1.12
CA ALA A 319 -11.87 33.75 -2.33
C ALA A 319 -11.36 35.08 -2.88
N GLU A 320 -10.83 35.07 -4.11
CA GLU A 320 -10.56 36.27 -4.88
C GLU A 320 -11.85 36.97 -5.23
#